data_873e52679b9026deaba627a8aa45e2bf
#
_entry.id   873e52679b9026deaba627a8aa45e2bf
#
_cell.length_a   1.000
_cell.length_b   1.000
_cell.length_c   1.000
_cell.angle_alpha   90.00
_cell.angle_beta   90.00
_cell.angle_gamma   90.00
#
_symmetry.space_group_name_H-M   'P 1'
#
loop_
_entity.id
_entity.type
_entity.pdbx_description
1 polymer ?
#
loop_
_entity_poly.entity_id
_entity_poly.type
_entity_poly.pdbx_seq_one_letter_code
_entity_poly.pdbx_strand_id
1 'polypeptide(L)'
;MNEKQTILLVDDSENDLLLMRAAFKRADFNCSLQEVQNGEEAIAYLQGDVPYRDRSLFPLPTVMLLDLNMPRKDGFDVLNWVRTQPGLKRLSIIVLTASIRAEDVERAFDVGATSFLLKPRTLDTLVTMIRCLRDWIQINHFPPLNQAVRKSTP
;
A
#
# COMPACT_ATOMS: atom_id res chain seq x y z
N MET A 1 3.55 18.72 -16.18
CA MET A 1 2.37 18.26 -15.40
C MET A 1 2.80 17.13 -14.48
N ASN A 2 2.51 17.28 -13.19
CA ASN A 2 2.77 16.19 -12.25
C ASN A 2 1.72 15.10 -12.48
N GLU A 3 2.19 13.90 -12.78
CA GLU A 3 1.29 12.75 -12.87
C GLU A 3 0.62 12.55 -11.52
N LYS A 4 -0.66 12.21 -11.55
CA LYS A 4 -1.43 11.90 -10.35
C LYS A 4 -0.87 10.63 -9.70
N GLN A 5 -0.49 10.73 -8.44
CA GLN A 5 0.03 9.59 -7.69
C GLN A 5 -1.06 8.56 -7.40
N THR A 6 -0.69 7.29 -7.38
CA THR A 6 -1.59 6.20 -7.02
C THR A 6 -1.17 5.63 -5.67
N ILE A 7 -2.11 5.56 -4.75
CA ILE A 7 -1.92 4.94 -3.43
C ILE A 7 -2.79 3.70 -3.38
N LEU A 8 -2.19 2.55 -3.08
CA LEU A 8 -2.91 1.29 -2.90
C LEU A 8 -3.10 1.03 -1.40
N LEU A 9 -4.36 0.99 -0.97
CA LEU A 9 -4.72 0.60 0.40
C LEU A 9 -5.00 -0.89 0.44
N VAL A 10 -4.34 -1.59 1.34
CA VAL A 10 -4.55 -3.02 1.56
C VAL A 10 -5.03 -3.21 3.00
N ASP A 11 -6.31 -3.41 3.18
CA ASP A 11 -6.95 -3.50 4.50
C ASP A 11 -8.26 -4.29 4.39
N ASP A 12 -8.47 -5.26 5.28
CA ASP A 12 -9.67 -6.09 5.28
C ASP A 12 -10.87 -5.44 6.00
N SER A 13 -10.64 -4.33 6.71
CA SER A 13 -11.67 -3.61 7.44
C SER A 13 -12.34 -2.55 6.58
N GLU A 14 -13.60 -2.76 6.21
CA GLU A 14 -14.37 -1.77 5.46
C GLU A 14 -14.51 -0.45 6.22
N ASN A 15 -14.62 -0.51 7.55
CA ASN A 15 -14.67 0.70 8.39
C ASN A 15 -13.35 1.49 8.29
N ASP A 16 -12.21 0.81 8.31
CA ASP A 16 -10.91 1.47 8.19
C ASP A 16 -10.74 2.08 6.80
N LEU A 17 -11.16 1.39 5.76
CA LEU A 17 -11.13 1.93 4.39
C LEU A 17 -12.03 3.16 4.26
N LEU A 18 -13.20 3.15 4.88
CA LEU A 18 -14.10 4.30 4.89
C LEU A 18 -13.46 5.52 5.56
N LEU A 19 -12.82 5.31 6.71
CA LEU A 19 -12.10 6.38 7.41
C LEU A 19 -10.91 6.90 6.59
N MET A 20 -10.19 6.01 5.93
CA MET A 20 -9.07 6.38 5.05
C MET A 20 -9.55 7.27 3.89
N ARG A 21 -10.64 6.90 3.22
CA ARG A 21 -11.20 7.73 2.14
C ARG A 21 -11.56 9.13 2.63
N ALA A 22 -12.19 9.22 3.80
CA ALA A 22 -12.53 10.50 4.42
C ALA A 22 -11.29 11.31 4.77
N ALA A 23 -10.25 10.67 5.30
CA ALA A 23 -9.01 11.33 5.66
C ALA A 23 -8.26 11.87 4.43
N PHE A 24 -8.17 11.11 3.36
CA PHE A 24 -7.56 11.57 2.10
C PHE A 24 -8.29 12.79 1.54
N LYS A 25 -9.61 12.76 1.57
CA LYS A 25 -10.43 13.88 1.09
C LYS A 25 -10.21 15.13 1.94
N ARG A 26 -10.23 15.01 3.27
CA ARG A 26 -10.02 16.15 4.18
C ARG A 26 -8.59 16.67 4.13
N ALA A 27 -7.63 15.79 3.87
CA ALA A 27 -6.22 16.20 3.73
C ALA A 27 -5.96 16.93 2.41
N ASP A 28 -6.95 17.01 1.54
CA ASP A 28 -6.83 17.61 0.21
C ASP A 28 -5.69 16.95 -0.59
N PHE A 29 -5.59 15.63 -0.48
CA PHE A 29 -4.59 14.84 -1.21
C PHE A 29 -5.21 14.35 -2.52
N ASN A 30 -4.89 15.05 -3.60
CA ASN A 30 -5.36 14.68 -4.93
C ASN A 30 -4.54 13.54 -5.50
N CYS A 31 -4.98 12.30 -5.26
CA CYS A 31 -4.33 11.09 -5.73
C CYS A 31 -5.37 10.10 -6.23
N SER A 32 -4.92 9.10 -6.98
CA SER A 32 -5.74 7.93 -7.30
C SER A 32 -5.67 6.97 -6.13
N LEU A 33 -6.78 6.80 -5.41
CA LEU A 33 -6.85 5.92 -4.26
C LEU A 33 -7.48 4.60 -4.69
N GLN A 34 -6.71 3.52 -4.61
CA GLN A 34 -7.15 2.17 -4.95
C GLN A 34 -7.20 1.33 -3.68
N GLU A 35 -8.13 0.39 -3.63
CA GLU A 35 -8.37 -0.41 -2.43
C GLU A 35 -8.46 -1.88 -2.78
N VAL A 36 -7.83 -2.71 -1.96
CA VAL A 36 -8.01 -4.16 -1.96
C VAL A 36 -8.16 -4.64 -0.52
N GLN A 37 -8.84 -5.76 -0.31
CA GLN A 37 -9.27 -6.17 1.03
C GLN A 37 -8.54 -7.39 1.57
N ASN A 38 -7.59 -7.94 0.86
CA ASN A 38 -6.76 -9.04 1.35
C ASN A 38 -5.46 -9.14 0.55
N GLY A 39 -4.55 -9.99 1.03
CA GLY A 39 -3.23 -10.13 0.44
C GLY A 39 -3.27 -10.75 -0.97
N GLU A 40 -4.20 -11.67 -1.22
CA GLU A 40 -4.34 -12.25 -2.56
C GLU A 40 -4.76 -11.22 -3.59
N GLU A 41 -5.70 -10.35 -3.24
CA GLU A 41 -6.12 -9.24 -4.10
C GLU A 41 -4.98 -8.25 -4.34
N ALA A 42 -4.18 -7.97 -3.30
CA ALA A 42 -3.02 -7.07 -3.43
C ALA A 42 -2.03 -7.64 -4.45
N ILE A 43 -1.73 -8.92 -4.37
CA ILE A 43 -0.82 -9.58 -5.31
C ILE A 43 -1.42 -9.58 -6.72
N ALA A 44 -2.71 -9.90 -6.86
CA ALA A 44 -3.40 -9.87 -8.15
C ALA A 44 -3.36 -8.48 -8.77
N TYR A 45 -3.58 -7.44 -7.97
CA TYR A 45 -3.47 -6.05 -8.42
C TYR A 45 -2.07 -5.76 -8.98
N LEU A 46 -1.04 -6.11 -8.24
CA LEU A 46 0.35 -5.82 -8.62
C LEU A 46 0.82 -6.67 -9.81
N GLN A 47 0.27 -7.86 -9.98
CA GLN A 47 0.54 -8.72 -11.15
C GLN A 47 -0.23 -8.28 -12.40
N GLY A 48 -1.27 -7.49 -12.25
CA GLY A 48 -2.16 -7.16 -13.36
C GLY A 48 -3.07 -8.32 -13.74
N ASP A 49 -3.44 -9.17 -12.78
CA ASP A 49 -4.41 -10.24 -12.99
C ASP A 49 -5.83 -9.67 -13.08
N VAL A 50 -6.73 -10.42 -13.72
CA VAL A 50 -8.15 -10.04 -13.77
C VAL A 50 -8.66 -9.84 -12.34
N PRO A 51 -9.36 -8.71 -12.04
CA PRO A 51 -9.84 -7.64 -12.92
C PRO A 51 -8.86 -6.45 -13.09
N TYR A 52 -7.61 -6.55 -12.70
CA TYR A 52 -6.66 -5.43 -12.60
C TYR A 52 -5.74 -5.26 -13.81
N ARG A 53 -6.10 -5.83 -14.96
CA ARG A 53 -5.24 -5.80 -16.17
C ARG A 53 -5.06 -4.42 -16.77
N ASP A 54 -6.11 -3.61 -16.74
CA ASP A 54 -6.09 -2.28 -17.37
C ASP A 54 -5.39 -1.28 -16.46
N ARG A 55 -4.14 -0.97 -16.78
CA ARG A 55 -3.32 -0.03 -16.00
C ARG A 55 -3.78 1.42 -16.12
N SER A 56 -4.66 1.74 -17.05
CA SER A 56 -5.30 3.07 -17.07
C SER A 56 -6.36 3.19 -15.96
N LEU A 57 -6.98 2.08 -15.58
CA LEU A 57 -7.95 2.00 -14.47
C LEU A 57 -7.29 1.62 -13.15
N PHE A 58 -6.27 0.78 -13.20
CA PHE A 58 -5.57 0.22 -12.04
C PHE A 58 -4.06 0.43 -12.18
N PRO A 59 -3.57 1.69 -12.06
CA PRO A 59 -2.14 1.97 -12.20
C PRO A 59 -1.31 1.27 -11.12
N LEU A 60 -0.05 1.00 -11.42
CA LEU A 60 0.87 0.57 -10.38
C LEU A 60 1.00 1.66 -9.32
N PRO A 61 0.96 1.31 -8.03
CA PRO A 61 0.98 2.32 -6.97
C PRO A 61 2.36 2.94 -6.79
N THR A 62 2.38 4.21 -6.41
CA THR A 62 3.59 4.89 -5.93
C THR A 62 3.94 4.41 -4.52
N VAL A 63 2.91 4.25 -3.70
CA VAL A 63 3.02 3.82 -2.30
C VAL A 63 1.90 2.83 -2.01
N MET A 64 2.21 1.78 -1.26
CA MET A 64 1.23 0.85 -0.72
C MET A 64 1.15 1.03 0.79
N LEU A 65 -0.07 1.25 1.30
CA LEU A 65 -0.36 1.25 2.73
C LEU A 65 -0.91 -0.13 3.08
N LEU A 66 -0.21 -0.86 3.91
CA LEU A 66 -0.42 -2.29 4.09
C LEU A 66 -0.74 -2.63 5.54
N ASP A 67 -1.92 -3.20 5.79
CA ASP A 67 -2.23 -3.79 7.08
C ASP A 67 -1.56 -5.17 7.20
N LEU A 68 -1.01 -5.46 8.37
CA LEU A 68 -0.38 -6.75 8.64
C LEU A 68 -1.40 -7.84 8.98
N ASN A 69 -2.49 -7.48 9.64
CA ASN A 69 -3.44 -8.44 10.21
C ASN A 69 -4.64 -8.63 9.29
N MET A 70 -4.49 -9.49 8.29
CA MET A 70 -5.54 -9.81 7.33
C MET A 70 -5.71 -11.33 7.21
N PRO A 71 -6.93 -11.82 6.87
CA PRO A 71 -7.13 -13.23 6.59
C PRO A 71 -6.45 -13.66 5.29
N ARG A 72 -6.27 -14.96 5.10
CA ARG A 72 -5.61 -15.60 3.95
C ARG A 72 -4.13 -15.24 3.91
N LYS A 73 -3.68 -14.44 2.92
CA LYS A 73 -2.31 -13.92 2.91
C LYS A 73 -2.25 -12.67 3.75
N ASP A 74 -1.47 -12.71 4.84
CA ASP A 74 -1.28 -11.55 5.71
C ASP A 74 -0.32 -10.52 5.09
N GLY A 75 -0.13 -9.40 5.79
CA GLY A 75 0.73 -8.34 5.28
C GLY A 75 2.19 -8.74 5.14
N PHE A 76 2.70 -9.62 6.00
CA PHE A 76 4.08 -10.12 5.87
C PHE A 76 4.26 -10.92 4.58
N ASP A 77 3.28 -11.75 4.22
CA ASP A 77 3.30 -12.52 2.97
C ASP A 77 3.34 -11.60 1.75
N VAL A 78 2.52 -10.55 1.75
CA VAL A 78 2.50 -9.57 0.66
C VAL A 78 3.84 -8.85 0.56
N LEU A 79 4.36 -8.38 1.69
CA LEU A 79 5.63 -7.65 1.76
C LEU A 79 6.78 -8.51 1.22
N ASN A 80 6.86 -9.75 1.70
CA ASN A 80 7.89 -10.69 1.24
C ASN A 80 7.79 -10.96 -0.26
N TRP A 81 6.57 -11.20 -0.75
CA TRP A 81 6.36 -11.45 -2.17
C TRP A 81 6.80 -10.26 -3.03
N VAL A 82 6.40 -9.04 -2.66
CA VAL A 82 6.79 -7.84 -3.42
C VAL A 82 8.32 -7.71 -3.50
N ARG A 83 9.02 -7.93 -2.40
CA ARG A 83 10.49 -7.80 -2.34
C ARG A 83 11.22 -8.84 -3.18
N THR A 84 10.55 -9.94 -3.53
CA THR A 84 11.13 -10.98 -4.41
C THR A 84 10.83 -10.72 -5.89
N GLN A 85 9.98 -9.74 -6.23
CA GLN A 85 9.61 -9.44 -7.62
C GLN A 85 10.55 -8.37 -8.20
N PRO A 86 11.32 -8.68 -9.26
CA PRO A 86 12.31 -7.73 -9.79
C PRO A 86 11.73 -6.37 -10.18
N GLY A 87 10.53 -6.36 -10.75
CA GLY A 87 9.87 -5.13 -11.19
C GLY A 87 9.23 -4.33 -10.06
N LEU A 88 9.03 -4.92 -8.89
CA LEU A 88 8.27 -4.33 -7.77
C LEU A 88 9.10 -4.16 -6.49
N LYS A 89 10.28 -4.74 -6.43
CA LYS A 89 11.07 -4.83 -5.18
C LYS A 89 11.40 -3.47 -4.54
N ARG A 90 11.27 -2.38 -5.30
CA ARG A 90 11.54 -1.02 -4.81
C ARG A 90 10.27 -0.24 -4.46
N LEU A 91 9.10 -0.89 -4.52
CA LEU A 91 7.85 -0.25 -4.13
C LEU A 91 7.94 0.24 -2.69
N SER A 92 7.53 1.50 -2.46
CA SER A 92 7.44 2.03 -1.09
C SER A 92 6.24 1.41 -0.40
N ILE A 93 6.51 0.66 0.66
CA ILE A 93 5.48 -0.04 1.44
C ILE A 93 5.51 0.49 2.87
N ILE A 94 4.43 1.14 3.26
CA ILE A 94 4.25 1.64 4.62
C ILE A 94 3.26 0.70 5.31
N VAL A 95 3.73 0.03 6.35
CA VAL A 95 2.86 -0.80 7.19
C VAL A 95 2.03 0.11 8.08
N LEU A 96 0.73 -0.12 8.12
CA LEU A 96 -0.22 0.65 8.90
C LEU A 96 -1.12 -0.30 9.66
N THR A 97 -0.93 -0.44 10.96
CA THR A 97 -1.59 -1.46 11.78
C THR A 97 -2.17 -0.89 13.07
N ALA A 98 -3.22 -1.55 13.60
CA ALA A 98 -3.92 -1.12 14.80
C ALA A 98 -3.15 -1.38 16.10
N SER A 99 -2.16 -2.29 16.09
CA SER A 99 -1.36 -2.61 17.28
C SER A 99 0.13 -2.70 16.93
N ILE A 100 0.98 -2.17 17.81
CA ILE A 100 2.42 -2.25 17.66
C ILE A 100 2.95 -3.31 18.62
N ARG A 101 3.60 -4.34 18.03
CA ARG A 101 4.44 -5.28 18.77
C ARG A 101 5.86 -5.11 18.27
N ALA A 102 6.82 -5.06 19.20
CA ALA A 102 8.23 -4.89 18.83
C ALA A 102 8.70 -5.94 17.82
N GLU A 103 8.28 -7.19 18.00
CA GLU A 103 8.62 -8.30 17.10
C GLU A 103 8.09 -8.05 15.67
N ASP A 104 6.88 -7.51 15.56
CA ASP A 104 6.26 -7.22 14.25
C ASP A 104 6.98 -6.06 13.56
N VAL A 105 7.40 -5.05 14.31
CA VAL A 105 8.18 -3.93 13.77
C VAL A 105 9.51 -4.45 13.21
N GLU A 106 10.25 -5.20 14.00
CA GLU A 106 11.53 -5.78 13.57
C GLU A 106 11.36 -6.64 12.34
N ARG A 107 10.38 -7.55 12.37
CA ARG A 107 10.11 -8.46 11.26
C ARG A 107 9.73 -7.69 9.98
N ALA A 108 8.90 -6.66 10.10
CA ALA A 108 8.49 -5.86 8.94
C ALA A 108 9.69 -5.20 8.27
N PHE A 109 10.58 -4.57 9.05
CA PHE A 109 11.78 -3.96 8.49
C PHE A 109 12.75 -5.00 7.93
N ASP A 110 12.91 -6.15 8.58
CA ASP A 110 13.76 -7.24 8.10
C ASP A 110 13.27 -7.75 6.74
N VAL A 111 11.95 -7.86 6.56
CA VAL A 111 11.36 -8.29 5.29
C VAL A 111 11.41 -7.18 4.24
N GLY A 112 11.51 -5.92 4.65
CA GLY A 112 11.73 -4.82 3.70
C GLY A 112 10.67 -3.73 3.70
N ALA A 113 9.97 -3.52 4.82
CA ALA A 113 9.06 -2.38 4.95
C ALA A 113 9.82 -1.06 4.82
N THR A 114 9.21 -0.08 4.15
CA THR A 114 9.76 1.28 4.07
C THR A 114 9.56 2.02 5.39
N SER A 115 8.39 1.83 6.01
CA SER A 115 8.04 2.45 7.28
C SER A 115 6.97 1.63 7.99
N PHE A 116 6.80 1.86 9.29
CA PHE A 116 5.83 1.15 10.13
C PHE A 116 5.10 2.17 10.99
N LEU A 117 3.79 2.31 10.78
CA LEU A 117 2.96 3.30 11.45
C LEU A 117 1.81 2.64 12.22
N LEU A 118 1.47 3.22 13.35
CA LEU A 118 0.27 2.86 14.10
C LEU A 118 -0.93 3.56 13.48
N LYS A 119 -2.03 2.83 13.23
CA LYS A 119 -3.29 3.43 12.77
C LYS A 119 -3.79 4.43 13.82
N PRO A 120 -3.98 5.71 13.45
CA PRO A 120 -4.59 6.67 14.36
C PRO A 120 -6.02 6.28 14.71
N ARG A 121 -6.43 6.56 15.95
CA ARG A 121 -7.75 6.19 16.44
C ARG A 121 -8.82 7.22 16.10
N THR A 122 -8.43 8.44 15.76
CA THR A 122 -9.38 9.51 15.44
C THR A 122 -9.20 9.94 13.99
N LEU A 123 -10.26 10.45 13.39
CA LEU A 123 -10.20 10.96 12.04
C LEU A 123 -9.23 12.16 11.93
N ASP A 124 -9.22 13.04 12.92
CA ASP A 124 -8.33 14.22 12.92
C ASP A 124 -6.85 13.83 12.89
N THR A 125 -6.44 12.86 13.71
CA THR A 125 -5.06 12.37 13.70
C THR A 125 -4.72 11.62 12.42
N LEU A 126 -5.69 10.90 11.86
CA LEU A 126 -5.51 10.22 10.57
C LEU A 126 -5.30 11.25 9.45
N VAL A 127 -6.08 12.33 9.44
CA VAL A 127 -5.92 13.42 8.47
C VAL A 127 -4.53 14.05 8.58
N THR A 128 -4.04 14.28 9.79
CA THR A 128 -2.68 14.79 10.02
C THR A 128 -1.63 13.85 9.44
N MET A 129 -1.79 12.55 9.67
CA MET A 129 -0.88 11.53 9.12
C MET A 129 -0.90 11.54 7.58
N ILE A 130 -2.08 11.62 6.98
CA ILE A 130 -2.19 11.66 5.51
C ILE A 130 -1.59 12.94 4.93
N ARG A 131 -1.71 14.08 5.61
CA ARG A 131 -1.03 15.31 5.20
C ARG A 131 0.49 15.15 5.20
N CYS A 132 1.04 14.51 6.23
CA CYS A 132 2.47 14.20 6.28
C CYS A 132 2.88 13.27 5.13
N LEU A 133 2.09 12.26 4.86
CA LEU A 133 2.31 11.34 3.73
C LEU A 133 2.28 12.09 2.40
N ARG A 134 1.28 12.94 2.20
CA ARG A 134 1.16 13.79 1.02
C ARG A 134 2.43 14.62 0.80
N ASP A 135 2.87 15.31 1.84
CA ASP A 135 4.04 16.19 1.76
C ASP A 135 5.31 15.38 1.46
N TRP A 136 5.47 14.21 2.09
CA TRP A 136 6.60 13.32 1.83
C TRP A 136 6.59 12.83 0.38
N ILE A 137 5.44 12.44 -0.15
CA ILE A 137 5.32 11.96 -1.53
C ILE A 137 5.69 13.09 -2.51
N GLN A 138 5.29 14.33 -2.22
CA GLN A 138 5.56 15.47 -3.10
C GLN A 138 7.04 15.81 -3.21
N ILE A 139 7.82 15.57 -2.16
CA ILE A 139 9.27 15.88 -2.14
C ILE A 139 10.13 14.67 -2.48
N ASN A 140 9.57 13.48 -2.54
CA ASN A 140 10.32 12.25 -2.79
C ASN A 140 10.38 11.94 -4.28
N HIS A 141 11.47 11.29 -4.69
CA HIS A 141 11.63 10.76 -6.04
C HIS A 141 11.56 9.24 -5.96
N PHE A 142 10.60 8.66 -6.67
CA PHE A 142 10.36 7.22 -6.62
C PHE A 142 10.99 6.52 -7.82
N PRO A 143 11.57 5.34 -7.62
CA PRO A 143 12.09 4.56 -8.74
C PRO A 143 10.93 4.05 -9.62
N PRO A 144 11.17 3.88 -10.92
CA PRO A 144 10.16 3.28 -11.79
C PRO A 144 9.88 1.84 -11.37
N LEU A 145 8.62 1.43 -11.51
CA LEU A 145 8.16 0.08 -11.21
C LEU A 145 7.64 -0.59 -12.46
N ASN A 146 7.81 -1.90 -12.52
CA ASN A 146 7.23 -2.73 -13.56
C ASN A 146 6.38 -3.81 -12.91
N GLN A 147 5.30 -4.18 -13.60
CA GLN A 147 4.42 -5.25 -13.18
C GLN A 147 5.22 -6.55 -12.98
N ALA A 148 4.84 -7.33 -11.95
CA ALA A 148 5.44 -8.64 -11.72
C ALA A 148 5.26 -9.54 -12.92
N VAL A 149 6.33 -10.26 -13.30
CA VAL A 149 6.28 -11.23 -14.38
C VAL A 149 5.61 -12.49 -13.83
N ARG A 150 4.56 -12.96 -14.51
CA ARG A 150 3.96 -14.25 -14.19
C ARG A 150 4.95 -15.36 -14.51
N LYS A 151 5.05 -16.35 -13.62
CA LYS A 151 5.75 -17.58 -13.99
C LYS A 151 4.99 -18.23 -15.14
N SER A 152 5.65 -18.39 -16.29
CA SER A 152 5.08 -19.18 -17.35
C SER A 152 4.92 -20.61 -16.83
N THR A 153 3.70 -21.14 -16.87
CA THR A 153 3.47 -22.57 -16.67
C THR A 153 4.09 -23.31 -17.83
N PRO A 154 4.93 -24.30 -17.56
CA PRO A 154 5.49 -25.11 -18.64
C PRO A 154 4.38 -25.87 -19.39
#